data_3d0500977e0b256559b0401c80a654ea
#
_entry.id   3d0500977e0b256559b0401c80a654ea
#
_cell.length_a   1.000
_cell.length_b   1.000
_cell.length_c   1.000
_cell.angle_alpha   90.00
_cell.angle_beta   90.00
_cell.angle_gamma   90.00
#
_symmetry.space_group_name_H-M   'P 1'
#
loop_
_entity.id
_entity.type
_entity.pdbx_description
1 polymer ?
#
loop_
_entity_poly.entity_id
_entity_poly.type
_entity_poly.pdbx_seq_one_letter_code
_entity_poly.pdbx_strand_id
1 'polypeptide(L)'
;MSALKGHPKGLYLIFATSTAERFSYYGMRAIFILFLTQALLFDKEAAASIYGSYTGLVYLTPLIGGYIADKYWGIRRSVFWGAVMMAVGQFLMFMSASTLNNTDLAHWLMYGGLGFLILGNGCFKPTVSSLVGQLYEPGDRRLDAAYTIFYMGVNVGSFAAPLICGYLGDTGDPNDFKWGFLAAGIMTLFTVVLFETQKNKYLFSPSGEPIGIIPDAKREKKEDKAEHIVHPNMDKGTKIRNTVIITVLTIALLVFFSYAFSGDWVSIGIFTACIVFPVLILLDGSLTKIERSRIFVIYIVAFFVIFFWAAYEQAGASLTLFAAEQTNRDILGWEMPASWFQSFNPLFVVILAYIMPGIWSFLNKRKMEPASPTKQAIGLLLLSLGYLFICFGVKDAVPGVKVSMIWLTGLYFIHTMGEIALSPIGLSMVNKLSPLRFASLMMGIWYLSTATANKFAGMLSGLYPEDGKVKSLFGYQIATMYDFFMVFVVMSGVASLILFLLSKKLQKMMHGVE
;
A
#
# COMPACT_ATOMS: atom_id res chain seq x y z
N MET A 1 11.41 -17.41 20.92
CA MET A 1 10.26 -17.98 21.67
C MET A 1 9.94 -17.27 23.01
N SER A 2 10.85 -16.48 23.61
CA SER A 2 10.53 -15.70 24.84
C SER A 2 9.61 -14.49 24.61
N ALA A 3 9.63 -13.89 23.43
CA ALA A 3 8.81 -12.72 23.08
C ALA A 3 7.29 -12.99 23.04
N LEU A 4 6.87 -14.25 22.95
CA LEU A 4 5.45 -14.64 22.90
C LEU A 4 4.84 -14.93 24.29
N LYS A 5 5.65 -15.07 25.34
CA LYS A 5 5.13 -15.33 26.69
C LYS A 5 4.52 -14.07 27.32
N GLY A 6 3.25 -14.16 27.72
CA GLY A 6 2.54 -13.11 28.44
C GLY A 6 1.61 -12.21 27.60
N HIS A 7 1.45 -12.48 26.31
CA HIS A 7 0.49 -11.77 25.47
C HIS A 7 -0.92 -12.40 25.54
N PRO A 8 -2.00 -11.59 25.39
CA PRO A 8 -3.37 -12.10 25.33
C PRO A 8 -3.56 -13.08 24.17
N LYS A 9 -4.38 -14.11 24.37
CA LYS A 9 -4.70 -15.10 23.31
C LYS A 9 -5.35 -14.46 22.08
N GLY A 10 -6.03 -13.33 22.24
CA GLY A 10 -6.57 -12.53 21.13
C GLY A 10 -5.51 -12.06 20.14
N LEU A 11 -4.28 -11.81 20.58
CA LEU A 11 -3.18 -11.43 19.68
C LEU A 11 -2.86 -12.54 18.65
N TYR A 12 -2.88 -13.81 19.09
CA TYR A 12 -2.63 -14.94 18.18
C TYR A 12 -3.76 -15.11 17.16
N LEU A 13 -5.02 -14.85 17.58
CA LEU A 13 -6.14 -14.83 16.65
C LEU A 13 -5.97 -13.74 15.60
N ILE A 14 -5.63 -12.52 16.01
CA ILE A 14 -5.41 -11.39 15.11
C ILE A 14 -4.22 -11.68 14.19
N PHE A 15 -3.11 -12.23 14.71
CA PHE A 15 -1.95 -12.66 13.93
C PHE A 15 -2.35 -13.64 12.82
N ALA A 16 -3.02 -14.75 13.18
CA ALA A 16 -3.41 -15.78 12.21
C ALA A 16 -4.41 -15.26 11.17
N THR A 17 -5.41 -14.47 11.62
CA THR A 17 -6.39 -13.82 10.75
C THR A 17 -5.72 -12.88 9.75
N SER A 18 -4.77 -12.07 10.21
CA SER A 18 -4.04 -11.12 9.37
C SER A 18 -3.08 -11.83 8.41
N THR A 19 -2.38 -12.87 8.88
CA THR A 19 -1.49 -13.69 8.05
C THR A 19 -2.25 -14.32 6.88
N ALA A 20 -3.42 -14.92 7.16
CA ALA A 20 -4.22 -15.59 6.13
C ALA A 20 -4.83 -14.60 5.13
N GLU A 21 -5.28 -13.43 5.58
CA GLU A 21 -5.77 -12.37 4.71
C GLU A 21 -4.65 -11.78 3.86
N ARG A 22 -3.48 -11.50 4.44
CA ARG A 22 -2.32 -11.03 3.68
C ARG A 22 -1.85 -12.06 2.64
N PHE A 23 -1.87 -13.34 2.99
CA PHE A 23 -1.63 -14.40 2.03
C PHE A 23 -2.58 -14.28 0.82
N SER A 24 -3.88 -14.16 1.06
CA SER A 24 -4.86 -14.03 -0.02
C SER A 24 -4.59 -12.80 -0.91
N TYR A 25 -4.38 -11.64 -0.30
CA TYR A 25 -4.12 -10.40 -1.02
C TYR A 25 -2.85 -10.46 -1.87
N TYR A 26 -1.72 -10.83 -1.27
CA TYR A 26 -0.43 -10.88 -1.97
C TYR A 26 -0.34 -12.05 -2.95
N GLY A 27 -1.02 -13.17 -2.67
CA GLY A 27 -1.07 -14.31 -3.58
C GLY A 27 -1.82 -13.99 -4.87
N MET A 28 -3.01 -13.40 -4.75
CA MET A 28 -3.76 -12.92 -5.90
C MET A 28 -2.97 -11.86 -6.67
N ARG A 29 -2.42 -10.86 -5.97
CA ARG A 29 -1.66 -9.78 -6.56
C ARG A 29 -0.43 -10.27 -7.33
N ALA A 30 0.26 -11.30 -6.84
CA ALA A 30 1.48 -11.81 -7.43
C ALA A 30 1.28 -12.39 -8.85
N ILE A 31 0.13 -12.99 -9.10
CA ILE A 31 -0.19 -13.61 -10.40
C ILE A 31 -1.12 -12.73 -11.26
N PHE A 32 -1.66 -11.62 -10.71
CA PHE A 32 -2.74 -10.87 -11.33
C PHE A 32 -2.36 -10.23 -12.66
N ILE A 33 -1.19 -9.57 -12.75
CA ILE A 33 -0.76 -8.95 -14.01
C ILE A 33 -0.52 -10.00 -15.11
N LEU A 34 0.02 -11.17 -14.75
CA LEU A 34 0.24 -12.28 -15.67
C LEU A 34 -1.11 -12.87 -16.13
N PHE A 35 -2.07 -13.03 -15.22
CA PHE A 35 -3.42 -13.45 -15.57
C PHE A 35 -4.10 -12.51 -16.57
N LEU A 36 -3.96 -11.18 -16.36
CA LEU A 36 -4.51 -10.19 -17.30
C LEU A 36 -3.89 -10.29 -18.69
N THR A 37 -2.57 -10.47 -18.78
CA THR A 37 -1.85 -10.46 -20.06
C THR A 37 -1.83 -11.82 -20.77
N GLN A 38 -1.70 -12.92 -20.02
CA GLN A 38 -1.51 -14.25 -20.59
C GLN A 38 -2.81 -15.05 -20.74
N ALA A 39 -3.77 -14.86 -19.82
CA ALA A 39 -5.03 -15.61 -19.82
C ALA A 39 -6.19 -14.79 -20.39
N LEU A 40 -6.35 -13.54 -19.96
CA LEU A 40 -7.42 -12.66 -20.48
C LEU A 40 -6.99 -11.85 -21.70
N LEU A 41 -5.73 -11.95 -22.12
CA LEU A 41 -5.16 -11.36 -23.33
C LEU A 41 -5.33 -9.83 -23.44
N PHE A 42 -5.39 -9.13 -22.32
CA PHE A 42 -5.29 -7.68 -22.31
C PHE A 42 -3.90 -7.25 -22.79
N ASP A 43 -3.84 -6.17 -23.56
CA ASP A 43 -2.56 -5.52 -23.83
C ASP A 43 -1.93 -5.01 -22.51
N LYS A 44 -0.61 -4.80 -22.52
CA LYS A 44 0.13 -4.45 -21.29
C LYS A 44 -0.32 -3.12 -20.69
N GLU A 45 -0.75 -2.18 -21.51
CA GLU A 45 -1.22 -0.88 -21.06
C GLU A 45 -2.57 -0.99 -20.34
N ALA A 46 -3.53 -1.70 -20.93
CA ALA A 46 -4.82 -1.97 -20.30
C ALA A 46 -4.65 -2.79 -19.01
N ALA A 47 -3.83 -3.85 -19.05
CA ALA A 47 -3.52 -4.67 -17.87
C ALA A 47 -2.90 -3.84 -16.74
N ALA A 48 -1.94 -2.96 -17.05
CA ALA A 48 -1.31 -2.06 -16.09
C ALA A 48 -2.31 -1.03 -15.52
N SER A 49 -3.22 -0.50 -16.35
CA SER A 49 -4.29 0.40 -15.91
C SER A 49 -5.27 -0.27 -14.95
N ILE A 50 -5.71 -1.50 -15.27
CA ILE A 50 -6.59 -2.30 -14.41
C ILE A 50 -5.88 -2.61 -13.07
N TYR A 51 -4.62 -3.06 -13.13
CA TYR A 51 -3.81 -3.33 -11.95
C TYR A 51 -3.66 -2.10 -11.04
N GLY A 52 -3.29 -0.96 -11.61
CA GLY A 52 -3.14 0.30 -10.88
C GLY A 52 -4.46 0.82 -10.30
N SER A 53 -5.58 0.65 -11.03
CA SER A 53 -6.91 1.01 -10.53
C SER A 53 -7.32 0.12 -9.35
N TYR A 54 -7.13 -1.18 -9.46
CA TYR A 54 -7.39 -2.13 -8.37
C TYR A 54 -6.57 -1.80 -7.12
N THR A 55 -5.25 -1.71 -7.26
CA THR A 55 -4.36 -1.45 -6.12
C THR A 55 -4.58 -0.06 -5.53
N GLY A 56 -4.83 0.97 -6.35
CA GLY A 56 -5.16 2.31 -5.89
C GLY A 56 -6.46 2.34 -5.06
N LEU A 57 -7.52 1.70 -5.54
CA LEU A 57 -8.81 1.63 -4.84
C LEU A 57 -8.72 0.81 -3.54
N VAL A 58 -7.92 -0.27 -3.50
CA VAL A 58 -7.67 -1.05 -2.27
C VAL A 58 -7.04 -0.19 -1.16
N TYR A 59 -6.26 0.85 -1.50
CA TYR A 59 -5.72 1.78 -0.50
C TYR A 59 -6.61 2.99 -0.24
N LEU A 60 -7.56 3.29 -1.12
CA LEU A 60 -8.54 4.36 -0.93
C LEU A 60 -9.72 3.92 -0.04
N THR A 61 -10.25 2.73 -0.27
CA THR A 61 -11.46 2.23 0.41
C THR A 61 -11.33 2.05 1.93
N PRO A 62 -10.14 1.81 2.55
CA PRO A 62 -9.97 1.81 3.99
C PRO A 62 -10.39 3.09 4.71
N LEU A 63 -10.33 4.24 4.02
CA LEU A 63 -10.83 5.51 4.57
C LEU A 63 -12.34 5.46 4.84
N ILE A 64 -13.09 4.90 3.90
CA ILE A 64 -14.55 4.78 4.00
C ILE A 64 -14.91 3.62 4.93
N GLY A 65 -14.24 2.47 4.76
CA GLY A 65 -14.50 1.27 5.56
C GLY A 65 -14.19 1.44 7.03
N GLY A 66 -13.12 2.15 7.39
CA GLY A 66 -12.80 2.52 8.77
C GLY A 66 -13.89 3.38 9.40
N TYR A 67 -14.35 4.42 8.69
CA TYR A 67 -15.45 5.27 9.16
C TYR A 67 -16.76 4.48 9.38
N ILE A 68 -17.10 3.56 8.46
CA ILE A 68 -18.27 2.69 8.61
C ILE A 68 -18.11 1.76 9.82
N ALA A 69 -16.91 1.22 10.01
CA ALA A 69 -16.60 0.34 11.13
C ALA A 69 -16.74 1.05 12.48
N ASP A 70 -16.19 2.25 12.60
CA ASP A 70 -16.18 3.02 13.85
C ASP A 70 -17.59 3.52 14.21
N LYS A 71 -18.35 3.98 13.21
CA LYS A 71 -19.62 4.66 13.47
C LYS A 71 -20.86 3.75 13.43
N TYR A 72 -20.87 2.73 12.55
CA TYR A 72 -22.11 1.99 12.26
C TYR A 72 -22.05 0.50 12.56
N TRP A 73 -20.96 -0.19 12.19
CA TRP A 73 -20.92 -1.66 12.21
C TRP A 73 -20.20 -2.25 13.42
N GLY A 74 -19.27 -1.51 14.00
CA GLY A 74 -18.29 -2.04 14.93
C GLY A 74 -17.22 -2.87 14.21
N ILE A 75 -16.05 -2.92 14.82
CA ILE A 75 -14.85 -3.54 14.23
C ILE A 75 -15.04 -5.03 13.91
N ARG A 76 -15.67 -5.79 14.84
CA ARG A 76 -15.89 -7.25 14.64
C ARG A 76 -16.72 -7.57 13.41
N ARG A 77 -17.81 -6.81 13.18
CA ARG A 77 -18.67 -7.01 12.00
C ARG A 77 -17.96 -6.59 10.72
N SER A 78 -17.18 -5.51 10.77
CA SER A 78 -16.42 -5.02 9.62
C SER A 78 -15.33 -6.01 9.20
N VAL A 79 -14.61 -6.63 10.15
CA VAL A 79 -13.64 -7.70 9.85
C VAL A 79 -14.35 -8.90 9.21
N PHE A 80 -15.47 -9.34 9.78
CA PHE A 80 -16.19 -10.51 9.28
C PHE A 80 -16.72 -10.28 7.85
N TRP A 81 -17.50 -9.22 7.65
CA TRP A 81 -18.08 -8.93 6.32
C TRP A 81 -17.03 -8.55 5.29
N GLY A 82 -15.95 -7.85 5.72
CA GLY A 82 -14.80 -7.60 4.87
C GLY A 82 -14.16 -8.89 4.36
N ALA A 83 -13.92 -9.87 5.26
CA ALA A 83 -13.38 -11.16 4.89
C ALA A 83 -14.34 -11.97 3.99
N VAL A 84 -15.65 -11.95 4.25
CA VAL A 84 -16.66 -12.61 3.40
C VAL A 84 -16.65 -12.02 1.99
N MET A 85 -16.66 -10.68 1.87
CA MET A 85 -16.60 -10.01 0.56
C MET A 85 -15.32 -10.41 -0.19
N MET A 86 -14.16 -10.42 0.48
CA MET A 86 -12.90 -10.85 -0.14
C MET A 86 -12.93 -12.32 -0.56
N ALA A 87 -13.56 -13.21 0.22
CA ALA A 87 -13.74 -14.62 -0.17
C ALA A 87 -14.57 -14.73 -1.45
N VAL A 88 -15.71 -14.03 -1.51
CA VAL A 88 -16.53 -13.96 -2.73
C VAL A 88 -15.71 -13.44 -3.91
N GLY A 89 -14.93 -12.36 -3.70
CA GLY A 89 -14.06 -11.79 -4.71
C GLY A 89 -13.05 -12.80 -5.26
N GLN A 90 -12.36 -13.56 -4.40
CA GLN A 90 -11.40 -14.59 -4.83
C GLN A 90 -12.07 -15.73 -5.58
N PHE A 91 -13.27 -16.15 -5.15
CA PHE A 91 -14.02 -17.18 -5.90
C PHE A 91 -14.49 -16.68 -7.27
N LEU A 92 -14.86 -15.42 -7.40
CA LEU A 92 -15.16 -14.81 -8.71
C LEU A 92 -13.90 -14.76 -9.59
N MET A 93 -12.71 -14.48 -9.04
CA MET A 93 -11.44 -14.55 -9.76
C MET A 93 -11.13 -15.99 -10.20
N PHE A 94 -11.36 -16.98 -9.33
CA PHE A 94 -11.26 -18.40 -9.69
C PHE A 94 -12.21 -18.78 -10.83
N MET A 95 -13.46 -18.32 -10.77
CA MET A 95 -14.45 -18.58 -11.83
C MET A 95 -14.04 -17.88 -13.14
N SER A 96 -13.54 -16.64 -13.08
CA SER A 96 -13.01 -15.93 -14.24
C SER A 96 -11.92 -16.73 -14.94
N ALA A 97 -10.92 -17.21 -14.18
CA ALA A 97 -9.84 -18.03 -14.72
C ALA A 97 -10.28 -19.45 -15.16
N SER A 98 -11.47 -19.90 -14.76
CA SER A 98 -12.05 -21.18 -15.16
C SER A 98 -12.93 -21.09 -16.42
N THR A 99 -13.26 -19.87 -16.85
CA THR A 99 -14.21 -19.62 -17.96
C THR A 99 -13.55 -18.91 -19.15
N LEU A 100 -12.26 -19.17 -19.39
CA LEU A 100 -11.49 -18.51 -20.47
C LEU A 100 -12.06 -18.75 -21.87
N ASN A 101 -12.85 -19.82 -22.06
CA ASN A 101 -13.55 -20.09 -23.32
C ASN A 101 -14.65 -19.05 -23.66
N ASN A 102 -15.11 -18.29 -22.66
CA ASN A 102 -16.05 -17.20 -22.83
C ASN A 102 -15.44 -15.92 -22.26
N THR A 103 -14.73 -15.19 -23.10
CA THR A 103 -13.95 -14.01 -22.73
C THR A 103 -14.80 -12.92 -22.06
N ASP A 104 -16.01 -12.67 -22.56
CA ASP A 104 -16.89 -11.67 -21.97
C ASP A 104 -17.30 -12.04 -20.55
N LEU A 105 -17.69 -13.28 -20.32
CA LEU A 105 -18.03 -13.77 -18.99
C LEU A 105 -16.82 -13.73 -18.05
N ALA A 106 -15.64 -14.14 -18.55
CA ALA A 106 -14.40 -14.08 -17.77
C ALA A 106 -14.07 -12.64 -17.33
N HIS A 107 -14.23 -11.66 -18.22
CA HIS A 107 -14.03 -10.25 -17.88
C HIS A 107 -15.03 -9.75 -16.82
N TRP A 108 -16.34 -10.05 -16.98
CA TRP A 108 -17.34 -9.64 -16.00
C TRP A 108 -17.10 -10.27 -14.62
N LEU A 109 -16.73 -11.54 -14.57
CA LEU A 109 -16.37 -12.23 -13.33
C LEU A 109 -15.13 -11.62 -12.69
N MET A 110 -14.10 -11.27 -13.47
CA MET A 110 -12.91 -10.59 -13.00
C MET A 110 -13.26 -9.21 -12.39
N TYR A 111 -13.99 -8.34 -13.12
CA TYR A 111 -14.36 -7.03 -12.60
C TYR A 111 -15.23 -7.13 -11.34
N GLY A 112 -16.18 -8.07 -11.32
CA GLY A 112 -16.98 -8.35 -10.13
C GLY A 112 -16.10 -8.79 -8.96
N GLY A 113 -15.15 -9.70 -9.22
CA GLY A 113 -14.18 -10.18 -8.24
C GLY A 113 -13.34 -9.04 -7.65
N LEU A 114 -12.78 -8.18 -8.50
CA LEU A 114 -12.02 -7.00 -8.08
C LEU A 114 -12.87 -6.04 -7.23
N GLY A 115 -14.14 -5.80 -7.61
CA GLY A 115 -15.06 -4.97 -6.85
C GLY A 115 -15.26 -5.49 -5.41
N PHE A 116 -15.53 -6.78 -5.26
CA PHE A 116 -15.67 -7.41 -3.94
C PHE A 116 -14.37 -7.39 -3.14
N LEU A 117 -13.21 -7.59 -3.77
CA LEU A 117 -11.89 -7.51 -3.12
C LEU A 117 -11.60 -6.09 -2.61
N ILE A 118 -11.90 -5.06 -3.41
CA ILE A 118 -11.73 -3.64 -3.05
C ILE A 118 -12.60 -3.29 -1.83
N LEU A 119 -13.89 -3.61 -1.88
CA LEU A 119 -14.83 -3.30 -0.80
C LEU A 119 -14.50 -4.08 0.48
N GLY A 120 -14.17 -5.36 0.34
CA GLY A 120 -13.82 -6.23 1.46
C GLY A 120 -12.54 -5.77 2.15
N ASN A 121 -11.49 -5.45 1.40
CA ASN A 121 -10.23 -4.94 1.95
C ASN A 121 -10.44 -3.59 2.66
N GLY A 122 -11.30 -2.72 2.11
CA GLY A 122 -11.68 -1.46 2.72
C GLY A 122 -12.24 -1.62 4.13
N CYS A 123 -13.10 -2.61 4.36
CA CYS A 123 -13.67 -2.90 5.66
C CYS A 123 -12.70 -3.63 6.61
N PHE A 124 -11.83 -4.49 6.08
CA PHE A 124 -10.97 -5.38 6.85
C PHE A 124 -9.68 -4.70 7.33
N LYS A 125 -8.96 -4.07 6.41
CA LYS A 125 -7.59 -3.57 6.66
C LYS A 125 -7.45 -2.57 7.82
N PRO A 126 -8.30 -1.52 7.94
CA PRO A 126 -8.17 -0.54 9.02
C PRO A 126 -8.59 -1.11 10.37
N THR A 127 -9.48 -2.10 10.37
CA THR A 127 -10.15 -2.58 11.59
C THR A 127 -9.33 -3.63 12.35
N VAL A 128 -8.61 -4.50 11.65
CA VAL A 128 -7.81 -5.57 12.31
C VAL A 128 -6.66 -5.00 13.12
N SER A 129 -5.96 -3.98 12.62
CA SER A 129 -4.88 -3.32 13.37
C SER A 129 -5.38 -2.61 14.64
N SER A 130 -6.60 -2.05 14.61
CA SER A 130 -7.22 -1.40 15.77
C SER A 130 -7.52 -2.40 16.91
N LEU A 131 -7.84 -3.66 16.58
CA LEU A 131 -8.07 -4.70 17.60
C LEU A 131 -6.82 -5.00 18.43
N VAL A 132 -5.61 -4.87 17.84
CA VAL A 132 -4.37 -5.09 18.59
C VAL A 132 -4.27 -4.13 19.76
N GLY A 133 -4.53 -2.83 19.53
CA GLY A 133 -4.49 -1.81 20.58
C GLY A 133 -5.49 -2.06 21.70
N GLN A 134 -6.71 -2.54 21.36
CA GLN A 134 -7.78 -2.78 22.33
C GLN A 134 -7.55 -4.00 23.25
N LEU A 135 -6.59 -4.87 22.92
CA LEU A 135 -6.19 -6.01 23.77
C LEU A 135 -5.35 -5.63 24.99
N TYR A 136 -4.86 -4.39 25.06
CA TYR A 136 -3.94 -3.91 26.09
C TYR A 136 -4.49 -2.68 26.82
N GLU A 137 -4.04 -2.47 28.05
CA GLU A 137 -4.32 -1.22 28.77
C GLU A 137 -3.51 -0.04 28.16
N PRO A 138 -4.03 1.19 28.26
CA PRO A 138 -3.26 2.36 27.89
C PRO A 138 -1.92 2.42 28.64
N GLY A 139 -0.80 2.50 27.91
CA GLY A 139 0.54 2.55 28.49
C GLY A 139 1.18 1.18 28.79
N ASP A 140 0.56 0.07 28.40
CA ASP A 140 1.17 -1.26 28.54
C ASP A 140 2.43 -1.37 27.64
N ARG A 141 3.58 -1.63 28.27
CA ARG A 141 4.89 -1.76 27.58
C ARG A 141 4.95 -2.91 26.57
N ARG A 142 4.03 -3.88 26.65
CA ARG A 142 3.94 -5.01 25.71
C ARG A 142 3.29 -4.64 24.37
N LEU A 143 2.66 -3.47 24.27
CA LEU A 143 1.92 -3.05 23.08
C LEU A 143 2.84 -2.96 21.84
N ASP A 144 4.05 -2.41 22.00
CA ASP A 144 5.02 -2.32 20.90
C ASP A 144 5.44 -3.70 20.38
N ALA A 145 5.68 -4.64 21.31
CA ALA A 145 5.97 -6.03 20.95
C ALA A 145 4.77 -6.70 20.26
N ALA A 146 3.54 -6.39 20.68
CA ALA A 146 2.33 -6.91 20.06
C ALA A 146 2.16 -6.44 18.60
N TYR A 147 2.41 -5.16 18.32
CA TYR A 147 2.43 -4.66 16.94
C TYR A 147 3.55 -5.27 16.12
N THR A 148 4.71 -5.54 16.72
CA THR A 148 5.80 -6.26 16.04
C THR A 148 5.39 -7.68 15.67
N ILE A 149 4.74 -8.41 16.57
CA ILE A 149 4.20 -9.76 16.29
C ILE A 149 3.13 -9.69 15.19
N PHE A 150 2.22 -8.73 15.25
CA PHE A 150 1.22 -8.51 14.21
C PHE A 150 1.87 -8.26 12.84
N TYR A 151 2.88 -7.39 12.78
CA TYR A 151 3.63 -7.09 11.56
C TYR A 151 4.40 -8.32 11.02
N MET A 152 4.94 -9.15 11.90
CA MET A 152 5.53 -10.44 11.49
C MET A 152 4.51 -11.33 10.78
N GLY A 153 3.26 -11.40 11.27
CA GLY A 153 2.18 -12.14 10.61
C GLY A 153 1.90 -11.65 9.20
N VAL A 154 1.87 -10.32 9.01
CA VAL A 154 1.74 -9.70 7.68
C VAL A 154 2.86 -10.16 6.75
N ASN A 155 4.11 -10.15 7.20
CA ASN A 155 5.27 -10.55 6.38
C ASN A 155 5.31 -12.06 6.10
N VAL A 156 4.92 -12.90 7.04
CA VAL A 156 4.81 -14.35 6.81
C VAL A 156 3.77 -14.65 5.73
N GLY A 157 2.60 -14.00 5.80
CA GLY A 157 1.56 -14.14 4.78
C GLY A 157 2.04 -13.66 3.40
N SER A 158 2.66 -12.49 3.33
CA SER A 158 3.15 -11.91 2.06
C SER A 158 4.34 -12.67 1.47
N PHE A 159 5.16 -13.33 2.29
CA PHE A 159 6.25 -14.19 1.83
C PHE A 159 5.74 -15.50 1.22
N ALA A 160 4.85 -16.19 1.95
CA ALA A 160 4.35 -17.51 1.51
C ALA A 160 3.40 -17.42 0.32
N ALA A 161 2.70 -16.31 0.17
CA ALA A 161 1.63 -16.15 -0.82
C ALA A 161 2.12 -16.26 -2.28
N PRO A 162 3.12 -15.49 -2.75
CA PRO A 162 3.60 -15.62 -4.13
C PRO A 162 4.22 -17.00 -4.38
N LEU A 163 4.84 -17.63 -3.36
CA LEU A 163 5.42 -18.96 -3.50
C LEU A 163 4.35 -20.01 -3.78
N ILE A 164 3.27 -20.01 -3.01
CA ILE A 164 2.21 -21.02 -3.14
C ILE A 164 1.29 -20.70 -4.32
N CYS A 165 0.76 -19.47 -4.40
CA CYS A 165 -0.14 -19.09 -5.49
C CYS A 165 0.59 -19.06 -6.86
N GLY A 166 1.88 -18.69 -6.87
CA GLY A 166 2.70 -18.74 -8.08
C GLY A 166 3.01 -20.16 -8.52
N TYR A 167 3.39 -21.04 -7.58
CA TYR A 167 3.62 -22.44 -7.91
C TYR A 167 2.40 -23.14 -8.52
N LEU A 168 1.20 -22.78 -8.02
CA LEU A 168 -0.05 -23.37 -8.48
C LEU A 168 -0.62 -22.70 -9.73
N GLY A 169 -0.36 -21.40 -9.94
CA GLY A 169 -1.05 -20.61 -10.96
C GLY A 169 -0.15 -20.02 -12.04
N ASP A 170 1.14 -19.79 -11.78
CA ASP A 170 2.13 -19.25 -12.72
C ASP A 170 3.03 -20.39 -13.26
N THR A 171 2.39 -21.37 -13.91
CA THR A 171 3.05 -22.59 -14.42
C THR A 171 3.46 -22.48 -15.89
N GLY A 172 3.04 -21.40 -16.56
CA GLY A 172 3.15 -21.23 -18.01
C GLY A 172 1.89 -21.66 -18.78
N ASP A 173 0.95 -22.41 -18.16
CA ASP A 173 -0.38 -22.68 -18.73
C ASP A 173 -1.38 -21.62 -18.21
N PRO A 174 -2.01 -20.82 -19.11
CA PRO A 174 -3.02 -19.84 -18.70
C PRO A 174 -4.21 -20.42 -17.92
N ASN A 175 -4.52 -21.70 -18.11
CA ASN A 175 -5.61 -22.37 -17.40
C ASN A 175 -5.30 -22.62 -15.92
N ASP A 176 -4.04 -22.58 -15.51
CA ASP A 176 -3.64 -22.88 -14.14
C ASP A 176 -3.78 -21.68 -13.18
N PHE A 177 -3.92 -20.46 -13.69
CA PHE A 177 -4.17 -19.27 -12.84
C PHE A 177 -5.34 -19.50 -11.87
N LYS A 178 -6.34 -20.28 -12.27
CA LYS A 178 -7.48 -20.65 -11.40
C LYS A 178 -7.03 -21.26 -10.07
N TRP A 179 -5.98 -22.10 -10.07
CA TRP A 179 -5.51 -22.75 -8.85
C TRP A 179 -4.82 -21.78 -7.89
N GLY A 180 -4.12 -20.80 -8.42
CA GLY A 180 -3.55 -19.70 -7.61
C GLY A 180 -4.64 -18.86 -6.94
N PHE A 181 -5.70 -18.48 -7.67
CA PHE A 181 -6.86 -17.77 -7.10
C PHE A 181 -7.64 -18.62 -6.11
N LEU A 182 -7.79 -19.92 -6.38
CA LEU A 182 -8.44 -20.85 -5.45
C LEU A 182 -7.67 -20.95 -4.12
N ALA A 183 -6.35 -21.05 -4.16
CA ALA A 183 -5.51 -21.06 -2.96
C ALA A 183 -5.69 -19.76 -2.13
N ALA A 184 -5.70 -18.60 -2.79
CA ALA A 184 -6.00 -17.32 -2.17
C ALA A 184 -7.42 -17.29 -1.58
N GLY A 185 -8.41 -17.84 -2.27
CA GLY A 185 -9.80 -17.95 -1.83
C GLY A 185 -9.97 -18.85 -0.61
N ILE A 186 -9.31 -20.01 -0.59
CA ILE A 186 -9.31 -20.92 0.56
C ILE A 186 -8.74 -20.24 1.80
N MET A 187 -7.65 -19.47 1.68
CA MET A 187 -7.06 -18.75 2.80
C MET A 187 -7.96 -17.61 3.30
N THR A 188 -8.71 -16.96 2.41
CA THR A 188 -9.70 -15.96 2.84
C THR A 188 -10.87 -16.64 3.57
N LEU A 189 -11.36 -17.78 3.04
CA LEU A 189 -12.40 -18.54 3.72
C LEU A 189 -11.94 -19.04 5.09
N PHE A 190 -10.69 -19.50 5.20
CA PHE A 190 -10.07 -19.82 6.49
C PHE A 190 -10.07 -18.61 7.43
N THR A 191 -9.77 -17.40 6.94
CA THR A 191 -9.87 -16.15 7.71
C THR A 191 -11.27 -15.94 8.27
N VAL A 192 -12.32 -16.11 7.44
CA VAL A 192 -13.73 -15.98 7.84
C VAL A 192 -14.07 -16.97 8.96
N VAL A 193 -13.78 -18.26 8.74
CA VAL A 193 -14.11 -19.32 9.71
C VAL A 193 -13.34 -19.14 11.02
N LEU A 194 -12.02 -18.90 10.93
CA LEU A 194 -11.18 -18.70 12.10
C LEU A 194 -11.65 -17.52 12.95
N PHE A 195 -11.90 -16.37 12.31
CA PHE A 195 -12.32 -15.17 13.02
C PHE A 195 -13.71 -15.37 13.65
N GLU A 196 -14.69 -15.87 12.90
CA GLU A 196 -16.06 -16.04 13.39
C GLU A 196 -16.14 -17.00 14.57
N THR A 197 -15.46 -18.15 14.50
CA THR A 197 -15.49 -19.17 15.54
C THR A 197 -14.74 -18.77 16.81
N GLN A 198 -13.71 -17.92 16.70
CA GLN A 198 -12.81 -17.64 17.83
C GLN A 198 -12.98 -16.22 18.43
N LYS A 199 -13.62 -15.27 17.71
CA LYS A 199 -13.75 -13.87 18.14
C LYS A 199 -14.42 -13.74 19.52
N ASN A 200 -15.45 -14.54 19.79
CA ASN A 200 -16.19 -14.51 21.06
C ASN A 200 -15.46 -15.22 22.20
N LYS A 201 -14.36 -15.93 21.93
CA LYS A 201 -13.56 -16.64 22.92
C LYS A 201 -12.30 -15.87 23.34
N TYR A 202 -11.73 -15.06 22.42
CA TYR A 202 -10.41 -14.48 22.62
C TYR A 202 -10.33 -12.96 22.50
N LEU A 203 -11.35 -12.28 21.95
CA LEU A 203 -11.30 -10.83 21.79
C LEU A 203 -11.97 -10.12 22.97
N PHE A 204 -11.22 -10.03 24.06
CA PHE A 204 -11.62 -9.32 25.27
C PHE A 204 -10.54 -8.32 25.68
N SER A 205 -10.98 -7.20 26.26
CA SER A 205 -10.10 -6.23 26.90
C SER A 205 -9.48 -6.83 28.19
N PRO A 206 -8.45 -6.21 28.76
CA PRO A 206 -7.92 -6.62 30.06
C PRO A 206 -8.95 -6.58 31.18
N SER A 207 -9.98 -5.74 31.07
CA SER A 207 -11.13 -5.69 32.02
C SER A 207 -12.16 -6.81 31.83
N GLY A 208 -11.98 -7.69 30.81
CA GLY A 208 -12.91 -8.78 30.51
C GLY A 208 -14.11 -8.36 29.64
N GLU A 209 -14.17 -7.13 29.15
CA GLU A 209 -15.21 -6.68 28.24
C GLU A 209 -14.89 -7.09 26.79
N PRO A 210 -15.90 -7.49 26.00
CA PRO A 210 -15.68 -7.80 24.58
C PRO A 210 -15.24 -6.54 23.82
N ILE A 211 -14.14 -6.61 23.06
CA ILE A 211 -13.60 -5.51 22.23
C ILE A 211 -14.16 -5.53 20.81
N GLY A 212 -14.10 -4.38 20.11
CA GLY A 212 -14.51 -4.26 18.71
C GLY A 212 -16.03 -4.31 18.46
N ILE A 213 -16.84 -4.09 19.49
CA ILE A 213 -18.30 -3.96 19.40
C ILE A 213 -18.63 -2.51 19.04
N ILE A 214 -19.88 -2.28 18.57
CA ILE A 214 -20.40 -0.94 18.34
C ILE A 214 -20.32 -0.12 19.64
N PRO A 215 -19.73 1.08 19.61
CA PRO A 215 -19.70 1.93 20.81
C PRO A 215 -21.13 2.22 21.30
N ASP A 216 -21.38 2.01 22.60
CA ASP A 216 -22.64 2.43 23.19
C ASP A 216 -22.77 3.95 23.06
N ALA A 217 -23.89 4.45 22.57
CA ALA A 217 -24.17 5.88 22.42
C ALA A 217 -24.03 6.69 23.74
N LYS A 218 -24.01 6.01 24.89
CA LYS A 218 -23.71 6.60 26.20
C LYS A 218 -22.21 6.80 26.45
N ARG A 219 -21.32 6.02 25.80
CA ARG A 219 -19.85 6.14 25.90
C ARG A 219 -19.35 7.27 25.00
N GLU A 220 -19.87 7.38 23.77
CA GLU A 220 -19.57 8.49 22.87
C GLU A 220 -19.85 9.86 23.52
N LYS A 221 -21.01 10.01 24.21
CA LYS A 221 -21.33 11.26 24.93
C LYS A 221 -20.39 11.59 26.10
N LYS A 222 -19.65 10.60 26.65
CA LYS A 222 -18.64 10.84 27.69
C LYS A 222 -17.27 11.20 27.10
N GLU A 223 -16.90 10.57 26.00
CA GLU A 223 -15.66 10.86 25.27
C GLU A 223 -15.76 12.19 24.53
N ASP A 224 -16.88 12.49 23.87
CA ASP A 224 -17.16 13.82 23.28
C ASP A 224 -17.15 14.95 24.34
N LYS A 225 -17.53 14.69 25.58
CA LYS A 225 -17.42 15.69 26.66
C LYS A 225 -15.99 15.88 27.17
N ALA A 226 -15.13 14.88 27.03
CA ALA A 226 -13.71 14.97 27.38
C ALA A 226 -12.88 15.61 26.24
N GLU A 227 -13.33 15.49 25.00
CA GLU A 227 -12.71 16.08 23.79
C GLU A 227 -13.30 17.45 23.36
N HIS A 228 -14.16 18.08 24.16
CA HIS A 228 -14.58 19.46 23.89
C HIS A 228 -13.40 20.45 24.05
N ILE A 229 -12.44 20.29 23.16
CA ILE A 229 -11.58 21.42 22.75
C ILE A 229 -12.52 22.36 21.99
N VAL A 230 -12.83 23.48 22.62
CA VAL A 230 -13.65 24.56 22.05
C VAL A 230 -13.11 24.88 20.65
N HIS A 231 -13.81 24.38 19.61
CA HIS A 231 -13.53 24.82 18.25
C HIS A 231 -13.81 26.32 18.19
N PRO A 232 -12.83 27.19 17.88
CA PRO A 232 -13.15 28.57 17.59
C PRO A 232 -14.18 28.57 16.48
N ASN A 233 -15.38 29.10 16.78
CA ASN A 233 -16.45 29.19 15.78
C ASN A 233 -15.92 29.99 14.59
N MET A 234 -15.64 29.30 13.48
CA MET A 234 -15.34 30.01 12.24
C MET A 234 -16.54 30.90 11.89
N ASP A 235 -16.28 32.18 11.63
CA ASP A 235 -17.26 33.11 11.13
C ASP A 235 -17.98 32.54 9.89
N LYS A 236 -19.31 32.77 9.81
CA LYS A 236 -20.14 32.26 8.70
C LYS A 236 -19.58 32.65 7.32
N GLY A 237 -19.03 33.88 7.21
CA GLY A 237 -18.42 34.34 5.97
C GLY A 237 -17.20 33.50 5.56
N THR A 238 -16.33 33.16 6.52
CA THR A 238 -15.17 32.31 6.30
C THR A 238 -15.58 30.89 5.91
N LYS A 239 -16.61 30.31 6.54
CA LYS A 239 -17.14 28.99 6.16
C LYS A 239 -17.66 28.99 4.72
N ILE A 240 -18.48 29.99 4.35
CA ILE A 240 -19.01 30.09 2.99
C ILE A 240 -17.86 30.23 1.98
N ARG A 241 -16.92 31.15 2.24
CA ARG A 241 -15.74 31.34 1.37
C ARG A 241 -14.97 30.04 1.17
N ASN A 242 -14.65 29.31 2.24
CA ASN A 242 -13.91 28.06 2.17
C ASN A 242 -14.69 26.99 1.40
N THR A 243 -15.99 26.88 1.61
CA THR A 243 -16.84 25.96 0.85
C THR A 243 -16.82 26.29 -0.64
N VAL A 244 -16.93 27.58 -1.00
CA VAL A 244 -16.86 28.00 -2.41
C VAL A 244 -15.50 27.66 -3.02
N ILE A 245 -14.40 27.97 -2.31
CA ILE A 245 -13.04 27.65 -2.78
C ILE A 245 -12.91 26.15 -3.05
N ILE A 246 -13.34 25.30 -2.11
CA ILE A 246 -13.22 23.84 -2.24
C ILE A 246 -14.10 23.35 -3.40
N THR A 247 -15.33 23.84 -3.53
CA THR A 247 -16.23 23.44 -4.60
C THR A 247 -15.66 23.82 -5.98
N VAL A 248 -15.20 25.06 -6.13
CA VAL A 248 -14.59 25.54 -7.39
C VAL A 248 -13.32 24.74 -7.72
N LEU A 249 -12.45 24.52 -6.73
CA LEU A 249 -11.24 23.72 -6.90
C LEU A 249 -11.58 22.28 -7.32
N THR A 250 -12.55 21.66 -6.65
CA THR A 250 -12.98 20.29 -6.97
C THR A 250 -13.49 20.19 -8.41
N ILE A 251 -14.37 21.09 -8.82
CA ILE A 251 -14.91 21.12 -10.20
C ILE A 251 -13.77 21.34 -11.21
N ALA A 252 -12.89 22.30 -10.95
CA ALA A 252 -11.77 22.61 -11.84
C ALA A 252 -10.84 21.41 -12.00
N LEU A 253 -10.52 20.70 -10.91
CA LEU A 253 -9.69 19.50 -10.95
C LEU A 253 -10.40 18.32 -11.63
N LEU A 254 -11.69 18.12 -11.40
CA LEU A 254 -12.47 17.08 -12.09
C LEU A 254 -12.47 17.31 -13.60
N VAL A 255 -12.65 18.55 -14.04
CA VAL A 255 -12.59 18.91 -15.47
C VAL A 255 -11.18 18.72 -16.02
N PHE A 256 -10.16 19.25 -15.33
CA PHE A 256 -8.76 19.11 -15.76
C PHE A 256 -8.34 17.65 -15.89
N PHE A 257 -8.58 16.83 -14.86
CA PHE A 257 -8.21 15.42 -14.88
C PHE A 257 -9.08 14.58 -15.82
N SER A 258 -10.32 14.98 -16.11
CA SER A 258 -11.14 14.34 -17.14
C SER A 258 -10.49 14.44 -18.54
N TYR A 259 -9.89 15.60 -18.85
CA TYR A 259 -9.10 15.75 -20.07
C TYR A 259 -7.75 15.03 -20.00
N ALA A 260 -7.04 15.16 -18.88
CA ALA A 260 -5.69 14.60 -18.71
C ALA A 260 -5.67 13.06 -18.75
N PHE A 261 -6.70 12.42 -18.22
CA PHE A 261 -6.79 10.96 -18.10
C PHE A 261 -7.82 10.33 -19.05
N SER A 262 -8.24 11.04 -20.09
CA SER A 262 -9.14 10.52 -21.13
C SER A 262 -10.40 9.82 -20.58
N GLY A 263 -10.94 10.33 -19.46
CA GLY A 263 -12.15 9.80 -18.82
C GLY A 263 -11.95 8.60 -17.86
N ASP A 264 -10.72 8.25 -17.50
CA ASP A 264 -10.47 7.25 -16.43
C ASP A 264 -10.94 7.78 -15.07
N TRP A 265 -12.17 7.42 -14.70
CA TRP A 265 -12.85 7.88 -13.48
C TRP A 265 -12.08 7.57 -12.19
N VAL A 266 -11.34 6.46 -12.15
CA VAL A 266 -10.54 6.08 -10.99
C VAL A 266 -9.38 7.05 -10.80
N SER A 267 -8.64 7.34 -11.88
CA SER A 267 -7.58 8.36 -11.87
C SER A 267 -8.14 9.72 -11.48
N ILE A 268 -9.21 10.16 -12.13
CA ILE A 268 -9.86 11.45 -11.86
C ILE A 268 -10.20 11.58 -10.37
N GLY A 269 -10.86 10.56 -9.80
CA GLY A 269 -11.26 10.55 -8.38
C GLY A 269 -10.07 10.59 -7.42
N ILE A 270 -9.09 9.70 -7.60
CA ILE A 270 -7.92 9.58 -6.72
C ILE A 270 -7.07 10.86 -6.74
N PHE A 271 -6.71 11.36 -7.92
CA PHE A 271 -5.86 12.56 -8.05
C PHE A 271 -6.58 13.83 -7.58
N THR A 272 -7.89 13.95 -7.85
CA THR A 272 -8.71 15.05 -7.30
C THR A 272 -8.72 15.01 -5.77
N ALA A 273 -9.00 13.86 -5.18
CA ALA A 273 -9.02 13.68 -3.73
C ALA A 273 -7.66 14.01 -3.09
N CYS A 274 -6.55 13.59 -3.73
CA CYS A 274 -5.18 13.84 -3.27
C CYS A 274 -4.84 15.34 -3.15
N ILE A 275 -5.50 16.20 -3.90
CA ILE A 275 -5.32 17.65 -3.84
C ILE A 275 -6.37 18.31 -2.93
N VAL A 276 -7.63 17.92 -3.06
CA VAL A 276 -8.75 18.57 -2.36
C VAL A 276 -8.69 18.36 -0.85
N PHE A 277 -8.42 17.13 -0.38
CA PHE A 277 -8.38 16.85 1.07
C PHE A 277 -7.29 17.64 1.82
N PRO A 278 -6.02 17.72 1.34
CA PRO A 278 -5.02 18.59 1.93
C PRO A 278 -5.43 20.07 1.99
N VAL A 279 -6.02 20.59 0.90
CA VAL A 279 -6.47 21.98 0.84
C VAL A 279 -7.60 22.24 1.85
N LEU A 280 -8.54 21.31 1.96
CA LEU A 280 -9.66 21.39 2.92
C LEU A 280 -9.13 21.57 4.36
N ILE A 281 -8.12 20.80 4.76
CA ILE A 281 -7.55 20.90 6.10
C ILE A 281 -6.79 22.23 6.27
N LEU A 282 -5.99 22.64 5.29
CA LEU A 282 -5.22 23.89 5.37
C LEU A 282 -6.11 25.15 5.44
N LEU A 283 -7.34 25.07 4.93
CA LEU A 283 -8.34 26.13 5.01
C LEU A 283 -9.06 26.19 6.37
N ASP A 284 -8.84 25.21 7.25
CA ASP A 284 -9.43 25.25 8.59
C ASP A 284 -8.85 26.41 9.40
N GLY A 285 -9.73 27.35 9.77
CA GLY A 285 -9.37 28.56 10.52
C GLY A 285 -8.97 28.30 11.98
N SER A 286 -9.21 27.09 12.49
CA SER A 286 -8.87 26.70 13.85
C SER A 286 -7.38 26.33 14.00
N LEU A 287 -6.64 26.17 12.89
CA LEU A 287 -5.24 25.81 12.88
C LEU A 287 -4.35 26.97 13.35
N THR A 288 -3.51 26.71 14.32
CA THR A 288 -2.42 27.61 14.70
C THR A 288 -1.35 27.69 13.61
N LYS A 289 -0.50 28.72 13.62
CA LYS A 289 0.60 28.85 12.65
C LYS A 289 1.58 27.66 12.72
N ILE A 290 1.83 27.13 13.93
CA ILE A 290 2.71 25.98 14.14
C ILE A 290 2.07 24.70 13.58
N GLU A 291 0.80 24.43 13.90
CA GLU A 291 0.08 23.27 13.38
C GLU A 291 0.02 23.29 11.84
N ARG A 292 -0.30 24.44 11.24
CA ARG A 292 -0.30 24.62 9.79
C ARG A 292 1.06 24.34 9.18
N SER A 293 2.15 24.81 9.83
CA SER A 293 3.53 24.53 9.40
C SER A 293 3.83 23.01 9.42
N ARG A 294 3.47 22.31 10.49
CA ARG A 294 3.66 20.87 10.65
C ARG A 294 2.85 20.06 9.63
N ILE A 295 1.59 20.43 9.42
CA ILE A 295 0.73 19.79 8.40
C ILE A 295 1.32 19.97 7.00
N PHE A 296 1.86 21.15 6.71
CA PHE A 296 2.51 21.42 5.43
C PHE A 296 3.75 20.53 5.21
N VAL A 297 4.53 20.25 6.27
CA VAL A 297 5.64 19.28 6.21
C VAL A 297 5.13 17.90 5.83
N ILE A 298 4.03 17.43 6.47
CA ILE A 298 3.43 16.12 6.14
C ILE A 298 3.04 16.07 4.66
N TYR A 299 2.42 17.11 4.12
CA TYR A 299 1.98 17.14 2.72
C TYR A 299 3.13 17.14 1.73
N ILE A 300 4.21 17.91 2.01
CA ILE A 300 5.40 17.89 1.16
C ILE A 300 6.02 16.49 1.16
N VAL A 301 6.18 15.89 2.33
CA VAL A 301 6.77 14.53 2.41
C VAL A 301 5.86 13.50 1.74
N ALA A 302 4.54 13.56 1.97
CA ALA A 302 3.57 12.69 1.32
C ALA A 302 3.62 12.79 -0.21
N PHE A 303 3.82 14.00 -0.75
CA PHE A 303 4.01 14.21 -2.18
C PHE A 303 5.24 13.45 -2.72
N PHE A 304 6.39 13.52 -2.03
CA PHE A 304 7.58 12.77 -2.44
C PHE A 304 7.43 11.26 -2.25
N VAL A 305 6.68 10.84 -1.25
CA VAL A 305 6.36 9.42 -0.98
C VAL A 305 5.52 8.80 -2.12
N ILE A 306 4.72 9.60 -2.85
CA ILE A 306 4.02 9.13 -4.05
C ILE A 306 5.02 8.58 -5.08
N PHE A 307 6.12 9.29 -5.33
CA PHE A 307 7.14 8.84 -6.27
C PHE A 307 7.86 7.56 -5.80
N PHE A 308 8.10 7.45 -4.49
CA PHE A 308 8.67 6.23 -3.93
C PHE A 308 7.76 5.03 -4.19
N TRP A 309 6.51 5.09 -3.74
CA TRP A 309 5.60 3.96 -3.89
C TRP A 309 5.22 3.69 -5.34
N ALA A 310 5.14 4.71 -6.21
CA ALA A 310 4.86 4.50 -7.62
C ALA A 310 5.96 3.68 -8.33
N ALA A 311 7.22 3.90 -7.96
CA ALA A 311 8.33 3.10 -8.48
C ALA A 311 8.46 1.76 -7.75
N TYR A 312 8.22 1.70 -6.44
CA TYR A 312 8.30 0.48 -5.64
C TYR A 312 7.23 -0.55 -6.03
N GLU A 313 6.01 -0.10 -6.27
CA GLU A 313 4.86 -0.94 -6.61
C GLU A 313 4.91 -1.51 -8.04
N GLN A 314 5.95 -1.17 -8.82
CA GLN A 314 6.28 -1.87 -10.05
C GLN A 314 6.52 -3.38 -9.82
N ALA A 315 6.83 -3.77 -8.58
CA ALA A 315 7.03 -5.16 -8.18
C ALA A 315 5.88 -6.09 -8.58
N GLY A 316 4.63 -5.64 -8.46
CA GLY A 316 3.46 -6.44 -8.83
C GLY A 316 2.96 -6.22 -10.27
N ALA A 317 3.62 -5.36 -11.05
CA ALA A 317 3.23 -5.01 -12.41
C ALA A 317 4.41 -5.19 -13.38
N SER A 318 5.11 -4.11 -13.76
CA SER A 318 6.16 -4.17 -14.79
C SER A 318 7.34 -5.06 -14.42
N LEU A 319 7.76 -5.13 -13.15
CA LEU A 319 8.85 -6.02 -12.74
C LEU A 319 8.44 -7.50 -12.78
N THR A 320 7.15 -7.82 -12.56
CA THR A 320 6.64 -9.18 -12.76
C THR A 320 6.60 -9.55 -14.24
N LEU A 321 6.20 -8.63 -15.13
CA LEU A 321 6.30 -8.84 -16.58
C LEU A 321 7.76 -9.01 -17.01
N PHE A 322 8.67 -8.18 -16.51
CA PHE A 322 10.10 -8.31 -16.77
C PHE A 322 10.66 -9.66 -16.28
N ALA A 323 10.22 -10.13 -15.10
CA ALA A 323 10.60 -11.45 -14.60
C ALA A 323 10.12 -12.57 -15.54
N ALA A 324 8.90 -12.46 -16.08
CA ALA A 324 8.34 -13.48 -16.97
C ALA A 324 9.00 -13.50 -18.35
N GLU A 325 9.24 -12.33 -18.94
CA GLU A 325 9.63 -12.19 -20.34
C GLU A 325 11.16 -12.10 -20.53
N GLN A 326 11.84 -11.34 -19.68
CA GLN A 326 13.23 -10.90 -19.90
C GLN A 326 14.24 -11.53 -18.93
N THR A 327 13.79 -12.22 -17.86
CA THR A 327 14.69 -12.78 -16.85
C THR A 327 14.91 -14.27 -17.06
N ASN A 328 16.18 -14.71 -17.05
CA ASN A 328 16.51 -16.13 -17.03
C ASN A 328 16.17 -16.69 -15.64
N ARG A 329 15.15 -17.54 -15.58
CA ARG A 329 14.60 -18.13 -14.36
C ARG A 329 14.91 -19.63 -14.23
N ASP A 330 15.76 -20.15 -15.13
CA ASP A 330 16.18 -21.55 -15.08
C ASP A 330 17.10 -21.80 -13.88
N ILE A 331 16.71 -22.75 -13.03
CA ILE A 331 17.48 -23.23 -11.89
C ILE A 331 17.65 -24.74 -12.05
N LEU A 332 18.76 -25.18 -12.60
CA LEU A 332 19.10 -26.60 -12.80
C LEU A 332 18.06 -27.37 -13.63
N GLY A 333 17.49 -26.72 -14.65
CA GLY A 333 16.50 -27.33 -15.55
C GLY A 333 15.05 -27.19 -15.09
N TRP A 334 14.83 -26.44 -14.00
CA TRP A 334 13.50 -26.05 -13.54
C TRP A 334 13.27 -24.54 -13.69
N GLU A 335 12.21 -24.13 -14.35
CA GLU A 335 11.89 -22.72 -14.51
C GLU A 335 11.09 -22.19 -13.31
N MET A 336 11.71 -21.29 -12.55
CA MET A 336 11.11 -20.66 -11.38
C MET A 336 9.93 -19.76 -11.81
N PRO A 337 8.74 -19.82 -11.16
CA PRO A 337 7.65 -18.91 -11.43
C PRO A 337 8.06 -17.43 -11.31
N ALA A 338 7.62 -16.59 -12.26
CA ALA A 338 7.97 -15.17 -12.26
C ALA A 338 7.43 -14.43 -11.04
N SER A 339 6.27 -14.83 -10.56
CA SER A 339 5.62 -14.31 -9.36
C SER A 339 6.43 -14.50 -8.06
N TRP A 340 7.36 -15.47 -8.00
CA TRP A 340 8.18 -15.73 -6.83
C TRP A 340 9.13 -14.60 -6.46
N PHE A 341 9.51 -13.75 -7.43
CA PHE A 341 10.33 -12.58 -7.12
C PHE A 341 9.68 -11.64 -6.12
N GLN A 342 8.35 -11.58 -6.05
CA GLN A 342 7.65 -10.76 -5.07
C GLN A 342 7.85 -11.23 -3.61
N SER A 343 8.24 -12.50 -3.39
CA SER A 343 8.60 -13.01 -2.06
C SER A 343 9.95 -12.53 -1.56
N PHE A 344 10.83 -12.03 -2.42
CA PHE A 344 12.13 -11.51 -1.97
C PHE A 344 12.00 -10.26 -1.09
N ASN A 345 11.01 -9.40 -1.34
CA ASN A 345 10.82 -8.23 -0.48
C ASN A 345 10.52 -8.61 0.98
N PRO A 346 9.47 -9.38 1.33
CA PRO A 346 9.23 -9.74 2.72
C PRO A 346 10.37 -10.58 3.33
N LEU A 347 11.10 -11.36 2.53
CA LEU A 347 12.30 -12.05 2.98
C LEU A 347 13.40 -11.06 3.41
N PHE A 348 13.69 -10.08 2.56
CA PHE A 348 14.69 -9.05 2.85
C PHE A 348 14.24 -8.12 3.97
N VAL A 349 12.93 -7.84 4.11
CA VAL A 349 12.41 -7.09 5.26
C VAL A 349 12.79 -7.77 6.57
N VAL A 350 12.60 -9.09 6.68
CA VAL A 350 12.96 -9.84 7.90
C VAL A 350 14.46 -9.73 8.21
N ILE A 351 15.31 -9.84 7.18
CA ILE A 351 16.78 -9.77 7.35
C ILE A 351 17.22 -8.35 7.71
N LEU A 352 16.72 -7.35 6.99
CA LEU A 352 17.15 -5.96 7.11
C LEU A 352 16.50 -5.22 8.29
N ALA A 353 15.38 -5.73 8.83
CA ALA A 353 14.70 -5.14 9.99
C ALA A 353 15.59 -5.07 11.26
N TYR A 354 16.61 -5.90 11.35
CA TYR A 354 17.60 -5.83 12.43
C TYR A 354 18.80 -4.93 12.07
N ILE A 355 19.18 -4.88 10.80
CA ILE A 355 20.37 -4.17 10.32
C ILE A 355 20.13 -2.67 10.27
N MET A 356 19.01 -2.24 9.67
CA MET A 356 18.73 -0.82 9.44
C MET A 356 18.56 0.00 10.74
N PRO A 357 17.77 -0.44 11.75
CA PRO A 357 17.73 0.25 13.04
C PRO A 357 19.10 0.28 13.75
N GLY A 358 19.93 -0.76 13.55
CA GLY A 358 21.30 -0.80 14.06
C GLY A 358 22.16 0.33 13.46
N ILE A 359 22.03 0.57 12.15
CA ILE A 359 22.72 1.68 11.46
C ILE A 359 22.27 3.03 12.03
N TRP A 360 20.96 3.25 12.19
CA TRP A 360 20.43 4.50 12.76
C TRP A 360 20.92 4.69 14.20
N SER A 361 20.87 3.66 15.05
CA SER A 361 21.36 3.71 16.43
C SER A 361 22.87 4.01 16.49
N PHE A 362 23.67 3.45 15.59
CA PHE A 362 25.10 3.73 15.48
C PHE A 362 25.37 5.19 15.09
N LEU A 363 24.62 5.72 14.10
CA LEU A 363 24.73 7.13 13.70
C LEU A 363 24.26 8.07 14.81
N ASN A 364 23.21 7.71 15.55
CA ASN A 364 22.70 8.48 16.68
C ASN A 364 23.77 8.64 17.79
N LYS A 365 24.43 7.53 18.15
CA LYS A 365 25.55 7.57 19.13
C LYS A 365 26.67 8.53 18.72
N ARG A 366 26.82 8.75 17.42
CA ARG A 366 27.80 9.69 16.85
C ARG A 366 27.23 11.10 16.59
N LYS A 367 25.98 11.37 16.98
CA LYS A 367 25.25 12.62 16.69
C LYS A 367 25.15 12.92 15.18
N MET A 368 25.15 11.90 14.35
CA MET A 368 25.07 11.97 12.88
C MET A 368 23.77 11.38 12.32
N GLU A 369 22.81 11.06 13.18
CA GLU A 369 21.52 10.52 12.72
C GLU A 369 20.77 11.55 11.88
N PRO A 370 20.38 11.22 10.63
CA PRO A 370 19.64 12.14 9.79
C PRO A 370 18.23 12.39 10.32
N ALA A 371 17.73 13.61 10.17
CA ALA A 371 16.34 13.94 10.46
C ALA A 371 15.34 13.15 9.58
N SER A 372 14.09 13.02 10.05
CA SER A 372 13.05 12.25 9.34
C SER A 372 12.90 12.59 7.84
N PRO A 373 12.86 13.87 7.39
CA PRO A 373 12.80 14.18 5.97
C PRO A 373 14.06 13.73 5.18
N THR A 374 15.24 13.75 5.81
CA THR A 374 16.48 13.29 5.18
C THR A 374 16.48 11.76 5.01
N LYS A 375 15.96 11.01 5.99
CA LYS A 375 15.80 9.54 5.87
C LYS A 375 14.84 9.19 4.74
N GLN A 376 13.78 9.97 4.53
CA GLN A 376 12.87 9.82 3.39
C GLN A 376 13.61 10.03 2.04
N ALA A 377 14.46 11.06 1.96
CA ALA A 377 15.28 11.31 0.78
C ALA A 377 16.27 10.16 0.51
N ILE A 378 16.88 9.59 1.57
CA ILE A 378 17.75 8.40 1.45
C ILE A 378 16.97 7.20 0.91
N GLY A 379 15.73 6.97 1.36
CA GLY A 379 14.86 5.92 0.83
C GLY A 379 14.62 6.06 -0.68
N LEU A 380 14.32 7.27 -1.15
CA LEU A 380 14.18 7.58 -2.58
C LEU A 380 15.49 7.39 -3.36
N LEU A 381 16.64 7.75 -2.77
CA LEU A 381 17.95 7.53 -3.39
C LEU A 381 18.22 6.03 -3.56
N LEU A 382 17.99 5.23 -2.54
CA LEU A 382 18.18 3.78 -2.61
C LEU A 382 17.26 3.17 -3.67
N LEU A 383 16.02 3.63 -3.80
CA LEU A 383 15.12 3.20 -4.85
C LEU A 383 15.69 3.51 -6.25
N SER A 384 16.19 4.74 -6.45
CA SER A 384 16.85 5.15 -7.69
C SER A 384 18.07 4.29 -8.00
N LEU A 385 18.90 4.00 -6.98
CA LEU A 385 20.09 3.13 -7.14
C LEU A 385 19.70 1.68 -7.47
N GLY A 386 18.60 1.16 -6.93
CA GLY A 386 18.08 -0.16 -7.30
C GLY A 386 17.69 -0.24 -8.78
N TYR A 387 17.01 0.79 -9.30
CA TYR A 387 16.73 0.87 -10.73
C TYR A 387 17.98 1.10 -11.58
N LEU A 388 18.94 1.88 -11.11
CA LEU A 388 20.21 2.05 -11.79
C LEU A 388 20.98 0.71 -11.86
N PHE A 389 20.91 -0.08 -10.80
CA PHE A 389 21.55 -1.42 -10.76
C PHE A 389 20.97 -2.33 -11.85
N ILE A 390 19.66 -2.43 -12.01
CA ILE A 390 19.06 -3.25 -13.07
C ILE A 390 19.33 -2.69 -14.47
N CYS A 391 19.47 -1.35 -14.62
CA CYS A 391 19.87 -0.74 -15.88
C CYS A 391 21.19 -1.29 -16.41
N PHE A 392 22.17 -1.56 -15.53
CA PHE A 392 23.42 -2.21 -15.93
C PHE A 392 23.21 -3.62 -16.47
N GLY A 393 22.22 -4.34 -15.95
CA GLY A 393 21.88 -5.68 -16.41
C GLY A 393 21.19 -5.73 -17.77
N VAL A 394 20.43 -4.68 -18.12
CA VAL A 394 19.66 -4.64 -19.38
C VAL A 394 20.27 -3.77 -20.46
N LYS A 395 21.33 -3.01 -20.16
CA LYS A 395 21.95 -2.05 -21.09
C LYS A 395 22.39 -2.67 -22.41
N ASP A 396 23.01 -3.85 -22.31
CA ASP A 396 23.56 -4.57 -23.47
C ASP A 396 22.74 -5.83 -23.80
N ALA A 397 21.48 -5.90 -23.31
CA ALA A 397 20.62 -7.04 -23.56
C ALA A 397 20.24 -7.12 -25.06
N VAL A 398 20.57 -8.22 -25.67
CA VAL A 398 20.22 -8.51 -27.06
C VAL A 398 18.78 -9.04 -27.10
N PRO A 399 17.93 -8.61 -28.05
CA PRO A 399 16.56 -9.13 -28.19
C PRO A 399 16.55 -10.68 -28.23
N GLY A 400 15.70 -11.29 -27.41
CA GLY A 400 15.58 -12.74 -27.27
C GLY A 400 16.57 -13.40 -26.30
N VAL A 401 17.52 -12.65 -25.71
CA VAL A 401 18.43 -13.17 -24.67
C VAL A 401 17.96 -12.69 -23.30
N LYS A 402 17.58 -13.65 -22.45
CA LYS A 402 17.15 -13.35 -21.07
C LYS A 402 18.34 -12.97 -20.17
N VAL A 403 18.15 -11.95 -19.34
CA VAL A 403 19.17 -11.47 -18.40
C VAL A 403 19.17 -12.29 -17.10
N SER A 404 20.30 -12.29 -16.39
CA SER A 404 20.42 -13.03 -15.12
C SER A 404 19.44 -12.50 -14.06
N MET A 405 18.86 -13.42 -13.28
CA MET A 405 17.96 -13.10 -12.15
C MET A 405 18.64 -12.27 -11.05
N ILE A 406 19.96 -12.21 -11.00
CA ILE A 406 20.71 -11.46 -9.99
C ILE A 406 20.39 -9.97 -10.05
N TRP A 407 20.13 -9.43 -11.24
CA TRP A 407 19.79 -8.02 -11.43
C TRP A 407 18.45 -7.66 -10.80
N LEU A 408 17.45 -8.51 -10.99
CA LEU A 408 16.13 -8.32 -10.40
C LEU A 408 16.17 -8.58 -8.88
N THR A 409 16.86 -9.62 -8.42
CA THR A 409 17.03 -9.91 -6.98
C THR A 409 17.77 -8.77 -6.26
N GLY A 410 18.84 -8.25 -6.86
CA GLY A 410 19.59 -7.12 -6.31
C GLY A 410 18.77 -5.83 -6.25
N LEU A 411 17.92 -5.57 -7.26
CA LEU A 411 16.97 -4.48 -7.23
C LEU A 411 16.02 -4.64 -6.02
N TYR A 412 15.40 -5.80 -5.81
CA TYR A 412 14.52 -6.05 -4.64
C TYR A 412 15.24 -5.83 -3.31
N PHE A 413 16.51 -6.25 -3.21
CA PHE A 413 17.32 -6.03 -2.01
C PHE A 413 17.51 -4.54 -1.72
N ILE A 414 17.95 -3.75 -2.71
CA ILE A 414 18.20 -2.32 -2.56
C ILE A 414 16.89 -1.56 -2.30
N HIS A 415 15.81 -1.93 -3.00
CA HIS A 415 14.48 -1.34 -2.79
C HIS A 415 13.97 -1.60 -1.37
N THR A 416 14.19 -2.79 -0.82
CA THR A 416 13.79 -3.11 0.56
C THR A 416 14.58 -2.30 1.59
N MET A 417 15.87 -2.03 1.34
CA MET A 417 16.64 -1.07 2.17
C MET A 417 15.99 0.32 2.15
N GLY A 418 15.58 0.79 0.96
CA GLY A 418 14.88 2.05 0.80
C GLY A 418 13.53 2.08 1.53
N GLU A 419 12.76 1.01 1.44
CA GLU A 419 11.47 0.86 2.13
C GLU A 419 11.61 0.98 3.64
N ILE A 420 12.55 0.24 4.25
CA ILE A 420 12.75 0.26 5.70
C ILE A 420 13.29 1.63 6.17
N ALA A 421 14.05 2.33 5.33
CA ALA A 421 14.50 3.68 5.63
C ALA A 421 13.37 4.71 5.58
N LEU A 422 12.29 4.46 4.80
CA LEU A 422 11.22 5.43 4.52
C LEU A 422 9.94 5.14 5.30
N SER A 423 9.43 3.91 5.23
CA SER A 423 8.06 3.59 5.61
C SER A 423 7.75 3.75 7.10
N PRO A 424 8.53 3.19 8.05
CA PRO A 424 8.26 3.35 9.48
C PRO A 424 8.39 4.80 9.94
N ILE A 425 9.34 5.53 9.35
CA ILE A 425 9.65 6.91 9.71
C ILE A 425 8.55 7.86 9.25
N GLY A 426 7.98 7.62 8.06
CA GLY A 426 6.88 8.40 7.53
C GLY A 426 5.63 8.32 8.43
N LEU A 427 5.23 7.12 8.83
CA LEU A 427 4.10 6.91 9.74
C LEU A 427 4.33 7.56 11.10
N SER A 428 5.53 7.42 11.68
CA SER A 428 5.92 8.06 12.94
C SER A 428 5.85 9.58 12.84
N MET A 429 6.36 10.15 11.75
CA MET A 429 6.35 11.59 11.50
C MET A 429 4.91 12.12 11.41
N VAL A 430 4.01 11.44 10.68
CA VAL A 430 2.60 11.83 10.59
C VAL A 430 1.98 11.86 11.99
N ASN A 431 2.17 10.81 12.78
CA ASN A 431 1.62 10.74 14.14
C ASN A 431 2.15 11.87 15.05
N LYS A 432 3.46 12.14 15.00
CA LYS A 432 4.10 13.16 15.85
C LYS A 432 3.73 14.60 15.45
N LEU A 433 3.56 14.88 14.17
CA LEU A 433 3.30 16.22 13.66
C LEU A 433 1.81 16.57 13.59
N SER A 434 0.92 15.58 13.59
CA SER A 434 -0.51 15.79 13.46
C SER A 434 -1.10 16.40 14.73
N PRO A 435 -1.92 17.46 14.62
CA PRO A 435 -2.77 17.88 15.73
C PRO A 435 -3.71 16.74 16.14
N LEU A 436 -3.92 16.50 17.43
CA LEU A 436 -4.73 15.39 17.94
C LEU A 436 -6.11 15.30 17.27
N ARG A 437 -6.78 16.46 17.09
CA ARG A 437 -8.11 16.57 16.45
C ARG A 437 -8.13 16.15 14.97
N PHE A 438 -6.99 16.16 14.29
CA PHE A 438 -6.86 15.77 12.88
C PHE A 438 -6.02 14.50 12.66
N ALA A 439 -5.61 13.82 13.74
CA ALA A 439 -4.70 12.68 13.65
C ALA A 439 -5.20 11.58 12.68
N SER A 440 -6.46 11.16 12.82
CA SER A 440 -7.07 10.16 11.92
C SER A 440 -7.17 10.65 10.47
N LEU A 441 -7.51 11.93 10.27
CA LEU A 441 -7.64 12.52 8.94
C LEU A 441 -6.27 12.66 8.26
N MET A 442 -5.23 13.04 9.02
CA MET A 442 -3.85 13.13 8.53
C MET A 442 -3.31 11.76 8.13
N MET A 443 -3.62 10.72 8.93
CA MET A 443 -3.30 9.34 8.57
C MET A 443 -4.05 8.91 7.31
N GLY A 444 -5.31 9.33 7.16
CA GLY A 444 -6.09 9.14 5.95
C GLY A 444 -5.44 9.73 4.70
N ILE A 445 -4.90 10.96 4.80
CA ILE A 445 -4.17 11.60 3.70
C ILE A 445 -2.88 10.85 3.38
N TRP A 446 -2.19 10.32 4.37
CA TRP A 446 -1.03 9.47 4.15
C TRP A 446 -1.38 8.22 3.34
N TYR A 447 -2.48 7.55 3.65
CA TYR A 447 -2.96 6.41 2.85
C TYR A 447 -3.47 6.83 1.47
N LEU A 448 -4.04 8.03 1.34
CA LEU A 448 -4.44 8.58 0.05
C LEU A 448 -3.23 8.83 -0.86
N SER A 449 -2.07 9.26 -0.30
CA SER A 449 -0.83 9.34 -1.09
C SER A 449 -0.39 7.97 -1.61
N THR A 450 -0.57 6.90 -0.81
CA THR A 450 -0.29 5.53 -1.25
C THR A 450 -1.27 5.06 -2.34
N ALA A 451 -2.56 5.40 -2.22
CA ALA A 451 -3.55 5.12 -3.26
C ALA A 451 -3.18 5.81 -4.59
N THR A 452 -2.79 7.09 -4.51
CA THR A 452 -2.31 7.88 -5.65
C THR A 452 -1.07 7.25 -6.28
N ALA A 453 -0.11 6.83 -5.44
CA ALA A 453 1.11 6.17 -5.91
C ALA A 453 0.82 4.86 -6.64
N ASN A 454 -0.10 4.03 -6.13
CA ASN A 454 -0.48 2.77 -6.78
C ASN A 454 -1.15 3.00 -8.14
N LYS A 455 -2.05 3.99 -8.23
CA LYS A 455 -2.64 4.35 -9.53
C LYS A 455 -1.58 4.88 -10.50
N PHE A 456 -0.68 5.74 -10.02
CA PHE A 456 0.44 6.25 -10.80
C PHE A 456 1.40 5.13 -11.22
N ALA A 457 1.64 4.13 -10.35
CA ALA A 457 2.42 2.94 -10.69
C ALA A 457 1.82 2.20 -11.90
N GLY A 458 0.50 2.01 -11.93
CA GLY A 458 -0.18 1.41 -13.08
C GLY A 458 0.01 2.22 -14.37
N MET A 459 -0.11 3.55 -14.28
CA MET A 459 0.13 4.42 -15.45
C MET A 459 1.58 4.32 -15.96
N LEU A 460 2.57 4.31 -15.06
CA LEU A 460 3.98 4.12 -15.41
C LEU A 460 4.25 2.72 -15.98
N SER A 461 3.61 1.68 -15.43
CA SER A 461 3.70 0.31 -15.97
C SER A 461 3.15 0.20 -17.40
N GLY A 462 2.17 1.03 -17.74
CA GLY A 462 1.66 1.13 -19.11
C GLY A 462 2.70 1.58 -20.13
N LEU A 463 3.83 2.16 -19.68
CA LEU A 463 4.97 2.53 -20.53
C LEU A 463 5.93 1.36 -20.79
N TYR A 464 5.66 0.17 -20.25
CA TYR A 464 6.48 -1.03 -20.45
C TYR A 464 6.72 -1.27 -21.96
N PRO A 465 7.96 -1.48 -22.41
CA PRO A 465 8.27 -1.67 -23.82
C PRO A 465 7.56 -2.88 -24.44
N GLU A 466 7.11 -2.73 -25.66
CA GLU A 466 6.55 -3.78 -26.49
C GLU A 466 7.24 -3.76 -27.85
N ASP A 467 7.46 -4.93 -28.44
CA ASP A 467 8.11 -5.04 -29.74
C ASP A 467 7.38 -4.22 -30.81
N GLY A 468 8.13 -3.39 -31.50
CA GLY A 468 7.61 -2.53 -32.58
C GLY A 468 6.83 -1.28 -32.14
N LYS A 469 6.67 -1.04 -30.81
CA LYS A 469 6.01 0.15 -30.28
C LYS A 469 6.98 1.00 -29.47
N VAL A 470 7.17 2.25 -29.87
CA VAL A 470 7.92 3.25 -29.09
C VAL A 470 6.91 4.10 -28.32
N LYS A 471 6.97 4.04 -27.01
CA LYS A 471 6.17 4.89 -26.12
C LYS A 471 6.92 6.17 -25.78
N SER A 472 6.24 7.21 -25.36
CA SER A 472 6.86 8.50 -25.05
C SER A 472 6.33 9.05 -23.72
N LEU A 473 7.24 9.59 -22.91
CA LEU A 473 6.89 10.30 -21.67
C LEU A 473 7.56 11.69 -21.70
N PHE A 474 6.77 12.75 -21.78
CA PHE A 474 7.27 14.14 -21.90
C PHE A 474 8.34 14.34 -22.99
N GLY A 475 8.21 13.64 -24.11
CA GLY A 475 9.18 13.69 -25.23
C GLY A 475 10.36 12.71 -25.09
N TYR A 476 10.54 12.05 -23.96
CA TYR A 476 11.51 10.96 -23.80
C TYR A 476 10.96 9.68 -24.43
N GLN A 477 11.70 9.13 -25.40
CA GLN A 477 11.30 7.90 -26.08
C GLN A 477 11.70 6.67 -25.28
N ILE A 478 10.77 5.75 -25.10
CA ILE A 478 10.95 4.50 -24.37
C ILE A 478 10.79 3.37 -25.38
N ALA A 479 11.93 2.88 -25.87
CA ALA A 479 12.01 1.80 -26.85
C ALA A 479 12.56 0.51 -26.24
N THR A 480 13.39 0.60 -25.22
CA THR A 480 14.08 -0.52 -24.60
C THR A 480 13.79 -0.63 -23.10
N MET A 481 14.09 -1.78 -22.49
CA MET A 481 14.02 -1.94 -21.03
C MET A 481 14.95 -0.99 -20.29
N TYR A 482 16.09 -0.64 -20.87
CA TYR A 482 16.98 0.36 -20.33
C TYR A 482 16.30 1.73 -20.23
N ASP A 483 15.65 2.18 -21.33
CA ASP A 483 14.93 3.46 -21.35
C ASP A 483 13.80 3.47 -20.31
N PHE A 484 13.08 2.35 -20.20
CA PHE A 484 11.99 2.20 -19.24
C PHE A 484 12.47 2.31 -17.80
N PHE A 485 13.52 1.59 -17.43
CA PHE A 485 14.05 1.66 -16.06
C PHE A 485 14.71 3.01 -15.75
N MET A 486 15.29 3.69 -16.75
CA MET A 486 15.83 5.05 -16.58
C MET A 486 14.76 6.07 -16.20
N VAL A 487 13.50 5.89 -16.58
CA VAL A 487 12.39 6.72 -16.09
C VAL A 487 12.33 6.71 -14.56
N PHE A 488 12.43 5.54 -13.94
CA PHE A 488 12.39 5.39 -12.48
C PHE A 488 13.67 5.89 -11.82
N VAL A 489 14.84 5.70 -12.45
CA VAL A 489 16.12 6.26 -11.96
C VAL A 489 16.02 7.78 -11.85
N VAL A 490 15.60 8.44 -12.94
CA VAL A 490 15.51 9.89 -12.97
C VAL A 490 14.41 10.41 -12.05
N MET A 491 13.22 9.81 -12.10
CA MET A 491 12.08 10.23 -11.30
C MET A 491 12.39 10.17 -9.79
N SER A 492 12.85 9.02 -9.30
CA SER A 492 13.15 8.86 -7.87
C SER A 492 14.44 9.57 -7.46
N GLY A 493 15.44 9.65 -8.33
CA GLY A 493 16.67 10.40 -8.09
C GLY A 493 16.44 11.90 -7.97
N VAL A 494 15.67 12.49 -8.88
CA VAL A 494 15.28 13.92 -8.83
C VAL A 494 14.43 14.18 -7.58
N ALA A 495 13.45 13.34 -7.29
CA ALA A 495 12.63 13.46 -6.10
C ALA A 495 13.48 13.41 -4.81
N SER A 496 14.45 12.47 -4.75
CA SER A 496 15.41 12.38 -3.64
C SER A 496 16.23 13.67 -3.47
N LEU A 497 16.81 14.15 -4.56
CA LEU A 497 17.64 15.37 -4.55
C LEU A 497 16.84 16.59 -4.05
N ILE A 498 15.64 16.79 -4.58
CA ILE A 498 14.79 17.93 -4.18
C ILE A 498 14.41 17.79 -2.69
N LEU A 499 13.98 16.61 -2.25
CA LEU A 499 13.61 16.39 -0.84
C LEU A 499 14.82 16.57 0.09
N PHE A 500 16.02 16.13 -0.33
CA PHE A 500 17.25 16.34 0.41
C PHE A 500 17.57 17.84 0.58
N LEU A 501 17.47 18.62 -0.48
CA LEU A 501 17.68 20.08 -0.45
C LEU A 501 16.64 20.78 0.45
N LEU A 502 15.40 20.30 0.45
CA LEU A 502 14.34 20.83 1.30
C LEU A 502 14.43 20.37 2.76
N SER A 503 15.17 19.30 3.06
CA SER A 503 15.14 18.61 4.36
C SER A 503 15.43 19.54 5.55
N LYS A 504 16.44 20.42 5.44
CA LYS A 504 16.78 21.40 6.49
C LYS A 504 15.65 22.42 6.74
N LYS A 505 14.96 22.85 5.68
CA LYS A 505 13.82 23.78 5.79
C LYS A 505 12.62 23.06 6.43
N LEU A 506 12.34 21.84 6.00
CA LEU A 506 11.27 21.03 6.57
C LEU A 506 11.51 20.73 8.05
N GLN A 507 12.74 20.39 8.45
CA GLN A 507 13.10 20.18 9.85
C GLN A 507 12.82 21.42 10.71
N LYS A 508 13.17 22.63 10.23
CA LYS A 508 12.82 23.87 10.93
C LYS A 508 11.32 24.07 11.09
N MET A 509 10.54 23.70 10.07
CA MET A 509 9.07 23.79 10.07
C MET A 509 8.39 22.76 10.98
N MET A 510 9.09 21.72 11.43
CA MET A 510 8.60 20.75 12.42
C MET A 510 8.58 21.30 13.84
N HIS A 511 9.21 22.46 14.08
CA HIS A 511 9.24 23.16 15.39
C HIS A 511 9.68 22.25 16.56
N GLY A 512 10.84 21.59 16.42
CA GLY A 512 11.46 20.78 17.47
C GLY A 512 10.87 19.38 17.67
N VAL A 513 9.98 18.93 16.80
CA VAL A 513 9.52 17.54 16.75
C VAL A 513 10.48 16.76 15.84
N GLU A 514 11.14 15.73 16.39
CA GLU A 514 12.08 14.84 15.69
C GLU A 514 11.50 13.44 15.47
#